data_a4b3616e7feab2dc341b38d6d9460425
#
_entry.id   a4b3616e7feab2dc341b38d6d9460425
#
_cell.length_a   1.000
_cell.length_b   1.000
_cell.length_c   1.000
_cell.angle_alpha   90.00
_cell.angle_beta   90.00
_cell.angle_gamma   90.00
#
_symmetry.space_group_name_H-M   'P 1'
#
loop_
_entity.id
_entity.type
_entity.pdbx_description
1 polymer ?
#
loop_
_entity_poly.entity_id
_entity_poly.type
_entity_poly.pdbx_seq_one_letter_code
_entity_poly.pdbx_strand_id
1 'polypeptide(L)'
;MLFVAQLALADRPEFSGFYKNFLSLKQVGDSFGNLGLTDEEWALDDLQRFLLKAEYRASERLEFLVHYELRARWGETERIRNRFEVLDPILPATGGLFGGRRPRYLDLDSVLVQENSFTLEHGLDRAQVRWLTDRLEVSVGRQAVTWGSSLIWTPTDLFAGFSPTEIDRDEKLGVDVIRTLWTPEGERYVDLIFEPLDESAPYQMKWEESSLAARAGASVGEYEISALGGQVAGDGVVGADFTGYARDAGLRGEVVYSHVRESDQRDYWRAVISIDYGFAAAWNPYVAAEYFYNGLGTDDPDDYVERLSESSVQRAFVRGNAFNLGRHYLGNIVQVTPSALWALQATTLINLVDGSVQEFATATRSLFENMDLQVGVNVGIGPSGTEFGGFSADQFGVEFRSQDLVFMFLKVYF
;
A
#
# COMPACT_ATOMS: atom_id res chain seq x y z
N MET A 1 7.90 -54.73 -17.20
CA MET A 1 8.06 -53.85 -16.05
C MET A 1 7.27 -52.55 -16.36
N LEU A 2 6.00 -52.55 -15.98
CA LEU A 2 5.09 -51.42 -16.23
C LEU A 2 5.43 -50.30 -15.25
N PHE A 3 5.90 -49.17 -15.73
CA PHE A 3 5.91 -47.93 -14.98
C PHE A 3 4.47 -47.44 -14.86
N VAL A 4 3.82 -47.76 -13.75
CA VAL A 4 2.63 -47.03 -13.30
C VAL A 4 3.15 -45.70 -12.73
N ALA A 5 3.08 -44.64 -13.53
CA ALA A 5 3.20 -43.30 -13.02
C ALA A 5 2.04 -43.11 -12.01
N GLN A 6 2.34 -43.08 -10.73
CA GLN A 6 1.43 -42.53 -9.74
C GLN A 6 1.16 -41.07 -10.15
N LEU A 7 0.00 -40.88 -10.79
CA LEU A 7 -0.60 -39.55 -10.87
C LEU A 7 -0.84 -39.12 -9.41
N ALA A 8 -0.02 -38.23 -8.89
CA ALA A 8 -0.31 -37.53 -7.65
C ALA A 8 -1.72 -36.94 -7.82
N LEU A 9 -2.64 -37.33 -6.96
CA LEU A 9 -3.99 -36.81 -6.95
C LEU A 9 -3.91 -35.32 -6.77
N ALA A 10 -4.40 -34.58 -7.75
CA ALA A 10 -4.56 -33.14 -7.62
C ALA A 10 -5.39 -32.84 -6.38
N ASP A 11 -4.93 -31.93 -5.53
CA ASP A 11 -5.67 -31.51 -4.35
C ASP A 11 -7.02 -30.90 -4.77
N ARG A 12 -8.00 -30.93 -3.88
CA ARG A 12 -9.25 -30.22 -4.14
C ARG A 12 -8.98 -28.72 -4.00
N PRO A 13 -9.67 -27.87 -4.80
CA PRO A 13 -9.59 -26.44 -4.59
C PRO A 13 -9.95 -26.07 -3.15
N GLU A 14 -9.12 -25.27 -2.52
CA GLU A 14 -9.37 -24.69 -1.20
C GLU A 14 -10.01 -23.33 -1.36
N PHE A 15 -11.05 -23.07 -0.58
CA PHE A 15 -11.75 -21.80 -0.58
C PHE A 15 -11.67 -21.17 0.80
N SER A 16 -11.38 -19.87 0.83
CA SER A 16 -11.39 -19.04 2.02
C SER A 16 -11.74 -17.61 1.65
N GLY A 17 -11.94 -16.75 2.61
CA GLY A 17 -12.21 -15.36 2.30
C GLY A 17 -12.72 -14.58 3.49
N PHE A 18 -13.26 -13.42 3.20
CA PHE A 18 -13.92 -12.60 4.20
C PHE A 18 -15.00 -11.72 3.58
N TYR A 19 -15.93 -11.33 4.43
CA TYR A 19 -16.80 -10.19 4.21
C TYR A 19 -16.42 -9.10 5.21
N LYS A 20 -16.31 -7.85 4.74
CA LYS A 20 -16.02 -6.67 5.54
C LYS A 20 -17.04 -5.58 5.25
N ASN A 21 -17.66 -5.06 6.29
CA ASN A 21 -18.42 -3.82 6.24
C ASN A 21 -17.59 -2.73 6.91
N PHE A 22 -17.29 -1.66 6.20
CA PHE A 22 -16.50 -0.52 6.65
C PHE A 22 -17.36 0.74 6.59
N LEU A 23 -17.71 1.26 7.76
CA LEU A 23 -18.44 2.51 7.94
C LEU A 23 -17.48 3.61 8.35
N SER A 24 -17.55 4.76 7.69
CA SER A 24 -16.69 5.90 8.01
C SER A 24 -17.44 7.22 8.01
N LEU A 25 -17.05 8.09 8.95
CA LEU A 25 -17.47 9.48 9.02
C LEU A 25 -16.22 10.34 8.88
N LYS A 26 -16.13 11.14 7.82
CA LYS A 26 -14.97 11.96 7.51
C LYS A 26 -15.33 13.39 7.20
N GLN A 27 -14.44 14.32 7.56
CA GLN A 27 -14.57 15.72 7.23
C GLN A 27 -14.26 15.94 5.74
N VAL A 28 -15.15 16.58 5.01
CA VAL A 28 -15.03 16.82 3.56
C VAL A 28 -15.24 18.29 3.19
N GLY A 29 -15.86 19.06 4.07
CA GLY A 29 -16.27 20.46 3.80
C GLY A 29 -15.09 21.35 3.42
N ASP A 30 -13.99 21.29 4.14
CA ASP A 30 -12.81 22.12 3.91
C ASP A 30 -12.14 21.81 2.56
N SER A 31 -12.12 20.54 2.14
CA SER A 31 -11.46 20.13 0.91
C SER A 31 -12.33 20.24 -0.34
N PHE A 32 -13.62 20.00 -0.24
CA PHE A 32 -14.53 19.87 -1.39
C PHE A 32 -15.63 20.93 -1.44
N GLY A 33 -15.98 21.55 -0.30
CA GLY A 33 -16.98 22.61 -0.22
C GLY A 33 -16.60 23.84 -1.05
N ASN A 34 -15.34 24.26 -0.99
CA ASN A 34 -14.80 25.38 -1.76
C ASN A 34 -14.88 25.16 -3.28
N LEU A 35 -14.89 23.90 -3.72
CA LEU A 35 -15.07 23.53 -5.14
C LEU A 35 -16.55 23.44 -5.54
N GLY A 36 -17.50 23.65 -4.62
CA GLY A 36 -18.93 23.44 -4.86
C GLY A 36 -19.29 21.96 -5.12
N LEU A 37 -18.46 21.03 -4.63
CA LEU A 37 -18.64 19.59 -4.82
C LEU A 37 -19.60 19.01 -3.81
N THR A 38 -19.63 19.59 -2.62
CA THR A 38 -20.54 19.24 -1.53
C THR A 38 -20.89 20.47 -0.70
N ASP A 39 -22.10 20.47 -0.15
CA ASP A 39 -22.54 21.42 0.87
C ASP A 39 -22.41 20.80 2.29
N GLU A 40 -21.99 19.54 2.36
CA GLU A 40 -21.84 18.80 3.61
C GLU A 40 -20.46 19.04 4.22
N GLU A 41 -20.41 19.25 5.52
CA GLU A 41 -19.16 19.34 6.29
C GLU A 41 -18.58 17.95 6.54
N TRP A 42 -19.46 16.96 6.75
CA TRP A 42 -19.09 15.58 7.06
C TRP A 42 -19.74 14.60 6.08
N ALA A 43 -18.96 13.66 5.60
CA ALA A 43 -19.41 12.56 4.76
C ALA A 43 -19.53 11.27 5.56
N LEU A 44 -20.71 10.67 5.49
CA LEU A 44 -20.93 9.31 5.96
C LEU A 44 -20.85 8.37 4.75
N ASP A 45 -19.91 7.43 4.79
CA ASP A 45 -19.67 6.46 3.73
C ASP A 45 -19.71 5.03 4.28
N ASP A 46 -20.22 4.12 3.48
CA ASP A 46 -20.24 2.68 3.74
C ASP A 46 -19.62 1.94 2.56
N LEU A 47 -18.58 1.14 2.86
CA LEU A 47 -17.94 0.26 1.91
C LEU A 47 -18.16 -1.18 2.36
N GLN A 48 -18.77 -1.98 1.51
CA GLN A 48 -18.88 -3.42 1.70
C GLN A 48 -17.96 -4.15 0.73
N ARG A 49 -17.17 -5.06 1.29
CA ARG A 49 -16.14 -5.79 0.57
C ARG A 49 -16.30 -7.29 0.82
N PHE A 50 -16.47 -8.03 -0.25
CA PHE A 50 -16.45 -9.49 -0.22
C PHE A 50 -15.24 -9.97 -1.00
N LEU A 51 -14.36 -10.73 -0.35
CA LEU A 51 -13.19 -11.35 -0.96
C LEU A 51 -13.32 -12.87 -0.87
N LEU A 52 -13.29 -13.55 -2.02
CA LEU A 52 -13.23 -14.98 -2.16
C LEU A 52 -11.86 -15.38 -2.70
N LYS A 53 -11.14 -16.21 -1.97
CA LYS A 53 -9.86 -16.80 -2.36
C LYS A 53 -10.09 -18.24 -2.79
N ALA A 54 -9.53 -18.61 -3.94
CA ALA A 54 -9.52 -19.96 -4.46
C ALA A 54 -8.06 -20.36 -4.76
N GLU A 55 -7.60 -21.43 -4.13
CA GLU A 55 -6.27 -21.99 -4.31
C GLU A 55 -6.40 -23.43 -4.79
N TYR A 56 -5.65 -23.77 -5.83
CA TYR A 56 -5.67 -25.10 -6.42
C TYR A 56 -4.28 -25.58 -6.77
N ARG A 57 -3.85 -26.65 -6.13
CA ARG A 57 -2.60 -27.34 -6.43
C ARG A 57 -2.87 -28.47 -7.42
N ALA A 58 -2.58 -28.22 -8.69
CA ALA A 58 -2.77 -29.19 -9.77
C ALA A 58 -1.71 -30.31 -9.74
N SER A 59 -0.53 -30.03 -9.19
CA SER A 59 0.56 -31.00 -8.96
C SER A 59 1.51 -30.45 -7.89
N GLU A 60 2.50 -31.26 -7.48
CA GLU A 60 3.57 -30.80 -6.57
C GLU A 60 4.33 -29.56 -7.06
N ARG A 61 4.22 -29.22 -8.35
CA ARG A 61 4.95 -28.14 -9.00
C ARG A 61 4.08 -27.05 -9.60
N LEU A 62 2.77 -27.22 -9.63
CA LEU A 62 1.88 -26.28 -10.32
C LEU A 62 0.71 -25.90 -9.44
N GLU A 63 0.64 -24.59 -9.14
CA GLU A 63 -0.39 -23.99 -8.32
C GLU A 63 -1.10 -22.87 -9.08
N PHE A 64 -2.39 -22.71 -8.83
CA PHE A 64 -3.26 -21.65 -9.31
C PHE A 64 -3.83 -20.91 -8.12
N LEU A 65 -3.83 -19.59 -8.17
CA LEU A 65 -4.37 -18.73 -7.13
C LEU A 65 -5.24 -17.65 -7.76
N VAL A 66 -6.48 -17.54 -7.28
CA VAL A 66 -7.43 -16.52 -7.73
C VAL A 66 -8.11 -15.89 -6.52
N HIS A 67 -8.04 -14.58 -6.40
CA HIS A 67 -8.81 -13.80 -5.41
C HIS A 67 -9.82 -12.94 -6.15
N TYR A 68 -11.09 -13.26 -6.02
CA TYR A 68 -12.21 -12.48 -6.55
C TYR A 68 -12.72 -11.52 -5.49
N GLU A 69 -12.87 -10.27 -5.87
CA GLU A 69 -13.34 -9.22 -5.02
C GLU A 69 -14.62 -8.59 -5.58
N LEU A 70 -15.59 -8.36 -4.70
CA LEU A 70 -16.79 -7.58 -4.96
C LEU A 70 -16.84 -6.44 -3.96
N ARG A 71 -16.95 -5.19 -4.46
CA ARG A 71 -17.00 -3.97 -3.65
C ARG A 71 -18.25 -3.18 -3.94
N ALA A 72 -18.97 -2.81 -2.90
CA ALA A 72 -20.11 -1.92 -2.99
C ALA A 72 -19.86 -0.69 -2.11
N ARG A 73 -19.90 0.49 -2.70
CA ARG A 73 -19.64 1.77 -2.03
C ARG A 73 -20.86 2.64 -2.06
N TRP A 74 -21.21 3.21 -0.91
CA TRP A 74 -22.27 4.20 -0.75
C TRP A 74 -21.76 5.41 0.00
N GLY A 75 -22.33 6.57 -0.30
CA GLY A 75 -22.18 7.75 0.52
C GLY A 75 -21.83 9.00 -0.23
N GLU A 76 -21.49 10.02 0.52
CA GLU A 76 -21.21 11.35 0.01
C GLU A 76 -19.92 11.39 -0.80
N THR A 77 -18.88 10.69 -0.34
CA THR A 77 -17.61 10.60 -1.08
C THR A 77 -17.81 9.94 -2.44
N GLU A 78 -18.65 8.90 -2.51
CA GLU A 78 -18.95 8.23 -3.77
C GLU A 78 -19.76 9.16 -4.70
N ARG A 79 -20.67 9.98 -4.14
CA ARG A 79 -21.38 11.01 -4.88
C ARG A 79 -20.43 12.04 -5.48
N ILE A 80 -19.48 12.53 -4.70
CA ILE A 80 -18.45 13.46 -5.16
C ILE A 80 -17.61 12.82 -6.28
N ARG A 81 -17.15 11.59 -6.10
CA ARG A 81 -16.38 10.85 -7.10
C ARG A 81 -17.14 10.69 -8.42
N ASN A 82 -18.35 10.15 -8.38
CA ASN A 82 -19.16 9.85 -9.57
C ASN A 82 -19.56 11.10 -10.33
N ARG A 83 -19.66 12.25 -9.63
CA ARG A 83 -19.95 13.54 -10.26
C ARG A 83 -18.74 14.17 -10.93
N PHE A 84 -17.54 13.82 -10.47
CA PHE A 84 -16.30 14.50 -10.83
C PHE A 84 -15.17 13.54 -11.21
N GLU A 85 -15.44 12.55 -12.05
CA GLU A 85 -14.44 11.61 -12.60
C GLU A 85 -13.19 12.31 -13.12
N VAL A 86 -13.29 13.59 -13.52
CA VAL A 86 -12.17 14.43 -13.98
C VAL A 86 -11.18 14.76 -12.85
N LEU A 87 -11.59 14.63 -11.58
CA LEU A 87 -10.75 14.97 -10.43
C LEU A 87 -9.94 13.76 -9.88
N ASP A 88 -10.21 12.58 -10.40
CA ASP A 88 -9.54 11.34 -9.97
C ASP A 88 -7.99 11.40 -10.03
N PRO A 89 -7.35 12.05 -11.02
CA PRO A 89 -5.90 12.22 -11.05
C PRO A 89 -5.33 13.19 -10.01
N ILE A 90 -6.14 14.12 -9.51
CA ILE A 90 -5.71 15.16 -8.57
C ILE A 90 -5.90 14.69 -7.12
N LEU A 91 -6.85 13.81 -6.89
CA LEU A 91 -7.28 13.34 -5.58
C LEU A 91 -6.35 12.33 -4.87
N PRO A 92 -5.48 11.55 -5.53
CA PRO A 92 -4.49 10.72 -4.84
C PRO A 92 -3.58 11.52 -3.90
N ALA A 93 -3.29 12.79 -4.25
CA ALA A 93 -2.50 13.70 -3.42
C ALA A 93 -3.21 14.10 -2.11
N THR A 94 -4.52 13.89 -1.99
CA THR A 94 -5.31 14.21 -0.79
C THR A 94 -5.41 13.08 0.23
N GLY A 95 -4.48 12.11 0.20
CA GLY A 95 -4.41 11.04 1.20
C GLY A 95 -5.27 9.82 0.93
N GLY A 96 -5.53 9.52 -0.33
CA GLY A 96 -6.14 8.23 -0.72
C GLY A 96 -7.64 8.14 -0.55
N LEU A 97 -8.33 9.30 -0.48
CA LEU A 97 -9.79 9.40 -0.37
C LEU A 97 -10.56 8.57 -1.40
N PHE A 98 -10.01 8.43 -2.58
CA PHE A 98 -10.68 7.79 -3.70
C PHE A 98 -9.92 6.60 -4.28
N GLY A 99 -8.74 6.25 -3.73
CA GLY A 99 -7.94 5.12 -4.17
C GLY A 99 -7.78 5.12 -5.69
N GLY A 100 -7.00 6.06 -6.23
CA GLY A 100 -6.72 6.12 -7.66
C GLY A 100 -6.34 4.73 -8.17
N ARG A 101 -6.94 4.27 -9.25
CA ARG A 101 -6.60 2.96 -9.82
C ARG A 101 -5.20 3.06 -10.39
N ARG A 102 -4.26 2.36 -9.78
CA ARG A 102 -2.95 2.16 -10.39
C ARG A 102 -3.12 1.53 -11.78
N PRO A 103 -2.47 2.06 -12.83
CA PRO A 103 -2.45 1.42 -14.13
C PRO A 103 -1.96 -0.02 -14.02
N ARG A 104 -2.60 -0.95 -14.72
CA ARG A 104 -2.27 -2.38 -14.75
C ARG A 104 -2.30 -2.90 -16.17
N TYR A 105 -1.49 -3.92 -16.46
CA TYR A 105 -1.46 -4.55 -17.79
C TYR A 105 -2.77 -5.29 -18.11
N LEU A 106 -3.30 -6.05 -17.14
CA LEU A 106 -4.55 -6.79 -17.30
C LEU A 106 -5.72 -5.94 -16.78
N ASP A 107 -6.74 -5.78 -17.59
CA ASP A 107 -8.02 -5.20 -17.17
C ASP A 107 -8.92 -6.31 -16.62
N LEU A 108 -8.84 -6.54 -15.32
CA LEU A 108 -9.57 -7.58 -14.59
C LEU A 108 -10.61 -7.01 -13.61
N ASP A 109 -10.89 -5.72 -13.73
CA ASP A 109 -11.84 -5.02 -12.88
C ASP A 109 -12.99 -4.46 -13.74
N SER A 110 -14.22 -4.49 -13.23
CA SER A 110 -15.39 -3.96 -13.94
C SER A 110 -16.38 -3.34 -12.98
N VAL A 111 -16.96 -2.21 -13.41
CA VAL A 111 -18.08 -1.57 -12.74
C VAL A 111 -19.37 -2.22 -13.22
N LEU A 112 -20.15 -2.77 -12.28
CA LEU A 112 -21.44 -3.41 -12.55
C LEU A 112 -22.59 -2.42 -12.51
N VAL A 113 -22.56 -1.51 -11.52
CA VAL A 113 -23.56 -0.45 -11.32
C VAL A 113 -22.84 0.80 -10.87
N GLN A 114 -23.18 1.93 -11.48
CA GLN A 114 -22.71 3.24 -11.05
C GLN A 114 -23.90 4.21 -11.06
N GLU A 115 -24.26 4.69 -9.89
CA GLU A 115 -25.32 5.67 -9.67
C GLU A 115 -24.76 6.85 -8.87
N ASN A 116 -25.55 7.88 -8.65
CA ASN A 116 -25.08 9.13 -8.04
C ASN A 116 -24.21 8.92 -6.77
N SER A 117 -24.70 8.17 -5.79
CA SER A 117 -24.01 7.92 -4.50
C SER A 117 -23.67 6.45 -4.25
N PHE A 118 -23.72 5.62 -5.30
CA PHE A 118 -23.51 4.18 -5.20
C PHE A 118 -22.71 3.65 -6.36
N THR A 119 -21.71 2.82 -6.07
CA THR A 119 -20.97 2.06 -7.07
C THR A 119 -20.80 0.61 -6.61
N LEU A 120 -21.17 -0.32 -7.49
CA LEU A 120 -20.89 -1.75 -7.35
C LEU A 120 -19.84 -2.14 -8.40
N GLU A 121 -18.71 -2.63 -7.95
CA GLU A 121 -17.65 -3.11 -8.83
C GLU A 121 -17.13 -4.49 -8.39
N HIS A 122 -16.56 -5.21 -9.34
CA HIS A 122 -15.88 -6.46 -9.05
C HIS A 122 -14.54 -6.53 -9.79
N GLY A 123 -13.68 -7.42 -9.32
CA GLY A 123 -12.37 -7.62 -9.96
C GLY A 123 -11.63 -8.83 -9.43
N LEU A 124 -10.46 -9.07 -10.02
CA LEU A 124 -9.51 -10.06 -9.52
C LEU A 124 -8.32 -9.34 -8.89
N ASP A 125 -8.22 -9.39 -7.56
CA ASP A 125 -7.05 -8.85 -6.85
C ASP A 125 -5.82 -9.74 -7.01
N ARG A 126 -6.02 -11.05 -7.22
CA ARG A 126 -5.01 -12.04 -7.57
C ARG A 126 -5.51 -12.92 -8.70
N ALA A 127 -4.63 -13.19 -9.64
CA ALA A 127 -4.86 -14.16 -10.72
C ALA A 127 -3.50 -14.63 -11.22
N GLN A 128 -2.95 -15.70 -10.64
CA GLN A 128 -1.59 -16.15 -10.93
C GLN A 128 -1.48 -17.66 -11.07
N VAL A 129 -0.52 -18.05 -11.86
CA VAL A 129 -0.03 -19.42 -11.99
C VAL A 129 1.40 -19.47 -11.45
N ARG A 130 1.70 -20.43 -10.57
CA ARG A 130 3.01 -20.63 -9.98
C ARG A 130 3.56 -21.98 -10.38
N TRP A 131 4.78 -21.98 -10.88
CA TRP A 131 5.55 -23.19 -11.13
C TRP A 131 6.73 -23.26 -10.16
N LEU A 132 6.84 -24.37 -9.44
CA LEU A 132 7.71 -24.57 -8.30
C LEU A 132 8.68 -25.72 -8.56
N THR A 133 9.92 -25.51 -8.19
CA THR A 133 10.95 -26.55 -8.02
C THR A 133 11.62 -26.37 -6.67
N ASP A 134 12.55 -27.25 -6.32
CA ASP A 134 13.30 -27.14 -5.04
C ASP A 134 14.06 -25.81 -4.86
N ARG A 135 14.39 -25.12 -5.95
CA ARG A 135 15.23 -23.90 -5.92
C ARG A 135 14.73 -22.76 -6.80
N LEU A 136 13.68 -22.99 -7.57
CA LEU A 136 13.18 -21.99 -8.51
C LEU A 136 11.65 -21.96 -8.43
N GLU A 137 11.14 -20.75 -8.25
CA GLU A 137 9.73 -20.43 -8.41
C GLU A 137 9.58 -19.45 -9.58
N VAL A 138 8.68 -19.76 -10.50
CA VAL A 138 8.25 -18.84 -11.55
C VAL A 138 6.77 -18.61 -11.41
N SER A 139 6.36 -17.36 -11.28
CA SER A 139 4.95 -16.97 -11.19
C SER A 139 4.60 -15.95 -12.25
N VAL A 140 3.41 -16.11 -12.83
CA VAL A 140 2.92 -15.25 -13.92
C VAL A 140 1.49 -14.83 -13.61
N GLY A 141 1.20 -13.54 -13.76
CA GLY A 141 -0.12 -12.97 -13.56
C GLY A 141 -0.16 -11.94 -12.44
N ARG A 142 -1.38 -11.61 -11.97
CA ARG A 142 -1.60 -10.62 -10.91
C ARG A 142 -1.26 -11.20 -9.55
N GLN A 143 -0.26 -10.62 -8.89
CA GLN A 143 0.28 -11.09 -7.61
C GLN A 143 0.83 -9.95 -6.76
N ALA A 144 0.93 -10.16 -5.44
CA ALA A 144 1.61 -9.22 -4.56
C ALA A 144 3.13 -9.34 -4.72
N VAL A 145 3.80 -8.21 -4.79
CA VAL A 145 5.26 -8.10 -4.73
C VAL A 145 5.62 -7.23 -3.53
N THR A 146 6.43 -7.74 -2.61
CA THR A 146 6.87 -7.01 -1.42
C THR A 146 8.38 -7.12 -1.29
N TRP A 147 9.06 -5.98 -1.36
CA TRP A 147 10.50 -5.89 -1.19
C TRP A 147 10.91 -5.13 0.08
N GLY A 148 10.04 -4.26 0.59
CA GLY A 148 10.30 -3.49 1.80
C GLY A 148 10.33 -4.33 3.08
N SER A 149 11.11 -3.92 4.05
CA SER A 149 11.28 -4.56 5.35
C SER A 149 10.91 -3.66 6.53
N SER A 150 10.80 -2.35 6.32
CA SER A 150 10.45 -1.36 7.33
C SER A 150 8.96 -1.38 7.68
N LEU A 151 8.54 -0.64 8.69
CA LEU A 151 7.23 -0.81 9.33
C LEU A 151 6.19 0.21 8.85
N ILE A 152 6.61 1.46 8.59
CA ILE A 152 5.75 2.57 8.19
C ILE A 152 6.06 2.96 6.75
N TRP A 153 7.30 3.36 6.49
CA TRP A 153 7.75 3.71 5.14
C TRP A 153 8.64 2.61 4.57
N THR A 154 8.36 2.19 3.36
CA THR A 154 9.08 1.10 2.69
C THR A 154 9.66 1.56 1.35
N PRO A 155 10.74 2.36 1.33
CA PRO A 155 11.33 2.90 0.09
C PRO A 155 11.70 1.85 -0.95
N THR A 156 12.09 0.65 -0.55
CA THR A 156 12.44 -0.47 -1.44
C THR A 156 11.24 -1.21 -1.99
N ASP A 157 10.03 -0.93 -1.49
CA ASP A 157 8.80 -1.52 -1.99
C ASP A 157 8.28 -0.77 -3.22
N LEU A 158 8.86 -1.08 -4.38
CA LEU A 158 8.74 -0.30 -5.60
C LEU A 158 7.50 -0.64 -6.45
N PHE A 159 6.87 -1.81 -6.23
CA PHE A 159 5.82 -2.31 -7.12
C PHE A 159 4.40 -1.97 -6.66
N ALA A 160 4.11 -1.98 -5.39
CA ALA A 160 2.85 -1.51 -4.82
C ALA A 160 3.05 -1.23 -3.33
N GLY A 161 3.55 -0.05 -2.98
CA GLY A 161 3.72 0.35 -1.59
C GLY A 161 2.40 0.44 -0.86
N PHE A 162 2.44 0.22 0.47
CA PHE A 162 1.33 0.56 1.34
C PHE A 162 1.45 2.01 1.79
N SER A 163 0.33 2.75 1.74
CA SER A 163 0.28 4.02 2.44
C SER A 163 0.19 3.76 3.94
N PRO A 164 1.02 4.40 4.77
CA PRO A 164 0.90 4.28 6.24
C PRO A 164 -0.46 4.78 6.77
N THR A 165 -1.19 5.52 5.96
CA THR A 165 -2.49 6.12 6.30
C THR A 165 -3.68 5.39 5.66
N GLU A 166 -3.46 4.31 4.92
CA GLU A 166 -4.52 3.55 4.28
C GLU A 166 -5.18 2.57 5.25
N ILE A 167 -6.44 2.84 5.59
CA ILE A 167 -7.15 2.16 6.66
C ILE A 167 -7.86 0.89 6.17
N ASP A 168 -8.35 0.89 4.93
CA ASP A 168 -9.22 -0.17 4.42
C ASP A 168 -8.47 -1.34 3.79
N ARG A 169 -7.17 -1.25 3.63
CA ARG A 169 -6.40 -2.26 2.93
C ARG A 169 -5.85 -3.33 3.85
N ASP A 170 -6.46 -4.50 3.83
CA ASP A 170 -6.00 -5.68 4.58
C ASP A 170 -4.85 -6.41 3.87
N GLU A 171 -4.79 -6.30 2.55
CA GLU A 171 -3.82 -7.00 1.72
C GLU A 171 -3.21 -6.05 0.69
N LYS A 172 -1.94 -6.28 0.38
CA LYS A 172 -1.22 -5.54 -0.64
C LYS A 172 -1.86 -5.72 -2.01
N LEU A 173 -2.01 -4.65 -2.77
CA LEU A 173 -2.55 -4.72 -4.14
C LEU A 173 -1.71 -5.64 -5.03
N GLY A 174 -2.39 -6.39 -5.89
CA GLY A 174 -1.74 -7.18 -6.93
C GLY A 174 -1.25 -6.31 -8.08
N VAL A 175 -0.07 -6.68 -8.59
CA VAL A 175 0.54 -6.15 -9.82
C VAL A 175 0.67 -7.26 -10.85
N ASP A 176 0.58 -6.91 -12.13
CA ASP A 176 0.63 -7.89 -13.22
C ASP A 176 2.08 -8.11 -13.63
N VAL A 177 2.68 -9.21 -13.18
CA VAL A 177 4.11 -9.46 -13.35
C VAL A 177 4.43 -10.89 -13.78
N ILE A 178 5.61 -11.04 -14.38
CA ILE A 178 6.36 -12.29 -14.44
C ILE A 178 7.45 -12.20 -13.37
N ARG A 179 7.41 -13.08 -12.38
CA ARG A 179 8.37 -13.12 -11.29
C ARG A 179 9.14 -14.42 -11.32
N THR A 180 10.43 -14.35 -11.09
CA THR A 180 11.31 -15.50 -10.96
C THR A 180 12.12 -15.37 -9.68
N LEU A 181 11.82 -16.24 -8.72
CA LEU A 181 12.55 -16.32 -7.45
C LEU A 181 13.47 -17.55 -7.48
N TRP A 182 14.76 -17.32 -7.42
CA TRP A 182 15.78 -18.36 -7.32
C TRP A 182 16.40 -18.36 -5.92
N THR A 183 16.32 -19.50 -5.25
CA THR A 183 16.85 -19.72 -3.89
C THR A 183 17.94 -20.80 -3.92
N PRO A 184 19.20 -20.43 -4.19
CA PRO A 184 20.32 -21.35 -4.11
C PRO A 184 20.56 -21.79 -2.67
N GLU A 185 21.53 -22.69 -2.46
CA GLU A 185 21.92 -23.11 -1.12
C GLU A 185 22.48 -21.94 -0.29
N GLY A 186 22.32 -22.00 1.04
CA GLY A 186 22.94 -21.07 1.96
C GLY A 186 22.17 -19.77 2.19
N GLU A 187 20.84 -19.83 2.33
CA GLU A 187 19.98 -18.70 2.71
C GLU A 187 20.19 -17.46 1.83
N ARG A 188 20.26 -17.69 0.53
CA ARG A 188 20.41 -16.66 -0.49
C ARG A 188 19.23 -16.68 -1.42
N TYR A 189 18.93 -15.55 -2.03
CA TYR A 189 17.90 -15.46 -3.07
C TYR A 189 18.26 -14.44 -4.13
N VAL A 190 17.67 -14.65 -5.30
CA VAL A 190 17.57 -13.64 -6.37
C VAL A 190 16.13 -13.62 -6.84
N ASP A 191 15.51 -12.46 -6.78
CA ASP A 191 14.14 -12.20 -7.19
C ASP A 191 14.16 -11.27 -8.39
N LEU A 192 13.72 -11.74 -9.53
CA LEU A 192 13.63 -11.00 -10.79
C LEU A 192 12.17 -10.75 -11.13
N ILE A 193 11.82 -9.50 -11.42
CA ILE A 193 10.46 -9.08 -11.70
C ILE A 193 10.43 -8.31 -13.03
N PHE A 194 9.50 -8.72 -13.89
CA PHE A 194 9.13 -7.99 -15.08
C PHE A 194 7.65 -7.61 -15.02
N GLU A 195 7.34 -6.31 -15.04
CA GLU A 195 5.99 -5.73 -15.09
C GLU A 195 5.82 -5.05 -16.45
N PRO A 196 5.08 -5.65 -17.40
CA PRO A 196 4.70 -4.97 -18.63
C PRO A 196 3.66 -3.90 -18.29
N LEU A 197 3.79 -2.69 -18.87
CA LEU A 197 2.84 -1.60 -18.62
C LEU A 197 2.78 -0.65 -19.83
N ASP A 198 1.57 -0.19 -20.12
CA ASP A 198 1.24 1.06 -20.82
C ASP A 198 0.21 1.78 -19.96
N GLU A 199 0.57 2.94 -19.39
CA GLU A 199 -0.32 3.71 -18.50
C GLU A 199 -1.59 4.21 -19.21
N SER A 200 -1.55 4.27 -20.54
CA SER A 200 -2.68 4.78 -21.34
C SER A 200 -3.64 3.68 -21.83
N ALA A 201 -3.22 2.40 -21.82
CA ALA A 201 -4.04 1.32 -22.35
C ALA A 201 -3.70 -0.06 -21.77
N PRO A 202 -4.69 -0.81 -21.28
CA PRO A 202 -4.48 -2.19 -20.86
C PRO A 202 -4.07 -3.08 -22.04
N TYR A 203 -3.43 -4.22 -21.75
CA TYR A 203 -2.92 -5.21 -22.72
C TYR A 203 -1.89 -4.66 -23.72
N GLN A 204 -1.36 -3.47 -23.47
CA GLN A 204 -0.28 -2.85 -24.23
C GLN A 204 0.94 -2.66 -23.34
N MET A 205 2.09 -2.56 -23.97
CA MET A 205 3.36 -2.39 -23.27
C MET A 205 4.18 -1.33 -23.97
N LYS A 206 4.67 -0.39 -23.17
CA LYS A 206 5.74 0.55 -23.53
C LYS A 206 6.94 0.27 -22.64
N TRP A 207 8.10 0.10 -23.24
CA TRP A 207 9.30 -0.18 -22.45
C TRP A 207 9.60 0.95 -21.44
N GLU A 208 9.35 2.17 -21.83
CA GLU A 208 9.57 3.37 -21.03
C GLU A 208 8.65 3.48 -19.80
N GLU A 209 7.57 2.70 -19.76
CA GLU A 209 6.61 2.68 -18.65
C GLU A 209 6.66 1.36 -17.88
N SER A 210 7.28 0.34 -18.47
CA SER A 210 7.41 -0.99 -17.89
C SER A 210 8.51 -1.05 -16.82
N SER A 211 8.51 -2.13 -16.05
CA SER A 211 9.51 -2.37 -15.01
C SER A 211 10.27 -3.67 -15.27
N LEU A 212 11.59 -3.64 -15.11
CA LEU A 212 12.46 -4.81 -15.04
C LEU A 212 13.49 -4.58 -13.95
N ALA A 213 13.34 -5.28 -12.83
CA ALA A 213 14.22 -5.10 -11.69
C ALA A 213 14.54 -6.43 -11.02
N ALA A 214 15.69 -6.46 -10.36
CA ALA A 214 16.16 -7.60 -9.60
C ALA A 214 16.51 -7.19 -8.17
N ARG A 215 16.25 -8.08 -7.21
CA ARG A 215 16.69 -7.99 -5.83
C ARG A 215 17.44 -9.27 -5.48
N ALA A 216 18.61 -9.14 -4.87
CA ALA A 216 19.39 -10.28 -4.38
C ALA A 216 19.72 -10.07 -2.90
N GLY A 217 19.55 -11.11 -2.10
CA GLY A 217 19.79 -11.04 -0.66
C GLY A 217 20.45 -12.29 -0.11
N ALA A 218 20.99 -12.15 1.09
CA ALA A 218 21.59 -13.23 1.85
C ALA A 218 21.51 -12.94 3.36
N SER A 219 21.44 -14.01 4.17
CA SER A 219 21.61 -13.92 5.62
C SER A 219 23.10 -13.84 5.98
N VAL A 220 23.44 -12.87 6.81
CA VAL A 220 24.79 -12.63 7.33
C VAL A 220 24.72 -12.47 8.86
N GLY A 221 24.97 -13.53 9.60
CA GLY A 221 24.76 -13.55 11.05
C GLY A 221 23.27 -13.40 11.40
N GLU A 222 22.93 -12.39 12.18
CA GLU A 222 21.55 -12.11 12.61
C GLU A 222 20.85 -11.11 11.67
N TYR A 223 21.46 -10.80 10.53
CA TYR A 223 20.94 -9.84 9.55
C TYR A 223 20.65 -10.50 8.21
N GLU A 224 19.52 -10.17 7.60
CA GLU A 224 19.28 -10.33 6.19
C GLU A 224 19.64 -9.01 5.50
N ILE A 225 20.48 -9.09 4.48
CA ILE A 225 20.94 -7.92 3.71
C ILE A 225 20.59 -8.16 2.25
N SER A 226 20.05 -7.16 1.58
CA SER A 226 19.78 -7.24 0.16
C SER A 226 20.18 -5.98 -0.60
N ALA A 227 20.35 -6.15 -1.90
CA ALA A 227 20.54 -5.08 -2.86
C ALA A 227 19.56 -5.26 -4.02
N LEU A 228 19.10 -4.15 -4.58
CA LEU A 228 18.18 -4.14 -5.71
C LEU A 228 18.64 -3.15 -6.78
N GLY A 229 18.20 -3.40 -8.01
CA GLY A 229 18.46 -2.47 -9.11
C GLY A 229 17.69 -2.86 -10.35
N GLY A 230 17.50 -1.87 -11.22
CA GLY A 230 16.79 -2.04 -12.49
C GLY A 230 16.09 -0.79 -12.95
N GLN A 231 15.11 -1.00 -13.80
CA GLN A 231 14.15 0.03 -14.22
C GLN A 231 12.80 -0.25 -13.56
N VAL A 232 12.19 0.74 -12.93
CA VAL A 232 10.84 0.66 -12.40
C VAL A 232 10.04 1.83 -12.93
N ALA A 233 9.01 1.51 -13.71
CA ALA A 233 8.15 2.51 -14.32
C ALA A 233 8.90 3.53 -15.20
N GLY A 234 9.94 3.08 -15.87
CA GLY A 234 10.79 3.91 -16.68
C GLY A 234 11.96 4.55 -15.94
N ASP A 235 11.88 4.72 -14.63
CA ASP A 235 12.95 5.32 -13.84
C ASP A 235 14.03 4.28 -13.50
N GLY A 236 15.30 4.67 -13.58
CA GLY A 236 16.42 3.84 -13.12
C GLY A 236 16.48 3.81 -11.61
N VAL A 237 16.53 2.63 -11.00
CA VAL A 237 16.56 2.49 -9.54
C VAL A 237 17.73 1.64 -9.07
N VAL A 238 18.33 2.00 -7.95
CA VAL A 238 19.28 1.18 -7.20
C VAL A 238 19.04 1.37 -5.72
N GLY A 239 19.13 0.29 -4.94
CA GLY A 239 18.87 0.37 -3.51
C GLY A 239 19.46 -0.81 -2.76
N ALA A 240 19.35 -0.71 -1.44
CA ALA A 240 19.73 -1.76 -0.52
C ALA A 240 18.85 -1.69 0.73
N ASP A 241 18.71 -2.81 1.38
CA ASP A 241 18.03 -2.91 2.66
C ASP A 241 18.69 -3.94 3.58
N PHE A 242 18.41 -3.80 4.86
CA PHE A 242 18.75 -4.81 5.85
C PHE A 242 17.63 -4.92 6.89
N THR A 243 17.48 -6.12 7.44
CA THR A 243 16.66 -6.39 8.61
C THR A 243 17.38 -7.37 9.52
N GLY A 244 17.26 -7.19 10.82
CA GLY A 244 17.90 -8.07 11.80
C GLY A 244 17.66 -7.59 13.23
N TYR A 245 18.49 -8.08 14.13
CA TYR A 245 18.40 -7.78 15.55
C TYR A 245 19.69 -7.23 16.11
N ALA A 246 19.56 -6.24 17.00
CA ALA A 246 20.63 -5.79 17.87
C ALA A 246 20.24 -6.16 19.31
N ARG A 247 20.73 -7.31 19.81
CA ARG A 247 20.24 -7.97 21.02
C ARG A 247 18.77 -8.36 20.86
N ASP A 248 17.85 -7.73 21.63
CA ASP A 248 16.40 -8.01 21.60
C ASP A 248 15.61 -6.97 20.80
N ALA A 249 16.27 -5.95 20.28
CA ALA A 249 15.62 -4.91 19.47
C ALA A 249 15.73 -5.24 17.98
N GLY A 250 14.62 -5.17 17.25
CA GLY A 250 14.60 -5.23 15.80
C GLY A 250 15.23 -3.97 15.20
N LEU A 251 16.08 -4.14 14.20
CA LEU A 251 16.66 -3.05 13.42
C LEU A 251 16.40 -3.28 11.94
N ARG A 252 15.97 -2.22 11.24
CA ARG A 252 15.74 -2.24 9.80
C ARG A 252 16.26 -0.96 9.18
N GLY A 253 16.65 -1.05 7.93
CA GLY A 253 17.00 0.13 7.16
C GLY A 253 16.86 -0.12 5.68
N GLU A 254 16.41 0.88 4.97
CA GLU A 254 16.24 0.84 3.52
C GLU A 254 16.77 2.13 2.91
N VAL A 255 17.35 2.02 1.72
CA VAL A 255 17.76 3.17 0.92
C VAL A 255 17.54 2.88 -0.55
N VAL A 256 16.98 3.83 -1.29
CA VAL A 256 16.78 3.77 -2.74
C VAL A 256 17.18 5.09 -3.36
N TYR A 257 17.95 5.03 -4.42
CA TYR A 257 18.19 6.12 -5.36
C TYR A 257 17.35 5.89 -6.61
N SER A 258 16.66 6.93 -7.06
CA SER A 258 15.88 6.95 -8.29
C SER A 258 16.45 8.00 -9.24
N HIS A 259 16.87 7.53 -10.42
CA HIS A 259 17.22 8.37 -11.56
C HIS A 259 15.97 8.54 -12.42
N VAL A 260 15.41 9.75 -12.40
CA VAL A 260 14.13 10.05 -13.06
C VAL A 260 14.35 10.15 -14.56
N ARG A 261 13.50 9.46 -15.32
CA ARG A 261 13.61 9.41 -16.79
C ARG A 261 13.47 10.78 -17.46
N GLU A 262 12.58 11.64 -16.97
CA GLU A 262 12.39 12.98 -17.50
C GLU A 262 13.56 13.88 -17.13
N SER A 263 14.19 14.46 -18.14
CA SER A 263 15.41 15.28 -17.99
C SER A 263 15.19 16.62 -17.29
N ASP A 264 13.95 17.06 -17.15
CA ASP A 264 13.53 18.25 -16.43
C ASP A 264 13.19 18.00 -14.97
N GLN A 265 13.15 16.72 -14.57
CA GLN A 265 12.92 16.31 -13.20
C GLN A 265 14.23 15.95 -12.51
N ARG A 266 14.24 16.06 -11.18
CA ARG A 266 15.46 15.78 -10.39
C ARG A 266 15.47 14.34 -9.91
N ASP A 267 16.63 13.74 -9.88
CA ASP A 267 16.91 12.49 -9.19
C ASP A 267 16.74 12.66 -7.68
N TYR A 268 16.40 11.57 -7.00
CA TYR A 268 16.16 11.64 -5.57
C TYR A 268 16.54 10.35 -4.82
N TRP A 269 16.80 10.52 -3.53
CA TRP A 269 16.99 9.46 -2.57
C TRP A 269 15.78 9.34 -1.65
N ARG A 270 15.44 8.12 -1.26
CA ARG A 270 14.55 7.84 -0.13
C ARG A 270 15.26 6.89 0.80
N ALA A 271 15.20 7.13 2.10
CA ALA A 271 15.85 6.27 3.08
C ALA A 271 15.04 6.21 4.37
N VAL A 272 15.04 5.07 5.02
CA VAL A 272 14.42 4.85 6.33
C VAL A 272 15.35 4.08 7.23
N ILE A 273 15.33 4.40 8.51
CA ILE A 273 15.93 3.61 9.58
C ILE A 273 14.89 3.39 10.67
N SER A 274 14.79 2.16 11.16
CA SER A 274 13.76 1.71 12.07
C SER A 274 14.34 0.90 13.21
N ILE A 275 13.80 1.12 14.40
CA ILE A 275 14.06 0.31 15.59
C ILE A 275 12.74 -0.08 16.23
N ASP A 276 12.63 -1.32 16.69
CA ASP A 276 11.46 -1.79 17.40
C ASP A 276 11.80 -2.71 18.57
N TYR A 277 10.91 -2.75 19.56
CA TYR A 277 11.08 -3.58 20.74
C TYR A 277 9.74 -4.04 21.34
N GLY A 278 9.65 -5.34 21.63
CA GLY A 278 8.55 -5.95 22.36
C GLY A 278 8.90 -6.16 23.85
N PHE A 279 8.12 -5.58 24.74
CA PHE A 279 8.37 -5.66 26.19
C PHE A 279 7.65 -6.88 26.78
N ALA A 280 8.39 -7.71 27.55
CA ALA A 280 7.82 -8.79 28.35
C ALA A 280 7.16 -8.20 29.63
N ALA A 281 6.04 -7.49 29.46
CA ALA A 281 5.32 -6.81 30.53
C ALA A 281 3.80 -7.05 30.40
N ALA A 282 3.02 -6.55 31.36
CA ALA A 282 1.56 -6.58 31.27
C ALA A 282 1.11 -5.89 29.97
N TRP A 283 0.16 -6.52 29.24
CA TRP A 283 -0.41 -6.08 27.96
C TRP A 283 0.55 -6.21 26.76
N ASN A 284 1.72 -6.85 26.94
CA ASN A 284 2.71 -7.08 25.87
C ASN A 284 2.96 -5.83 25.03
N PRO A 285 3.48 -4.72 25.59
CA PRO A 285 3.71 -3.51 24.84
C PRO A 285 4.75 -3.75 23.75
N TYR A 286 4.44 -3.26 22.55
CA TYR A 286 5.37 -3.19 21.43
C TYR A 286 5.50 -1.74 21.00
N VAL A 287 6.73 -1.28 20.78
CA VAL A 287 7.03 0.09 20.36
C VAL A 287 7.99 0.03 19.18
N ALA A 288 7.71 0.83 18.17
CA ALA A 288 8.62 1.05 17.04
C ALA A 288 8.80 2.56 16.80
N ALA A 289 9.97 2.92 16.29
CA ALA A 289 10.28 4.27 15.84
C ALA A 289 11.03 4.21 14.51
N GLU A 290 10.63 5.08 13.58
CA GLU A 290 11.24 5.21 12.25
C GLU A 290 11.57 6.67 11.95
N TYR A 291 12.76 6.91 11.37
CA TYR A 291 13.08 8.16 10.71
C TYR A 291 13.09 7.93 9.21
N PHE A 292 12.37 8.77 8.47
CA PHE A 292 12.26 8.71 7.03
C PHE A 292 12.77 9.99 6.37
N TYR A 293 13.67 9.83 5.40
CA TYR A 293 14.13 10.86 4.48
C TYR A 293 13.43 10.67 3.13
N ASN A 294 12.70 11.70 2.70
CA ASN A 294 11.96 11.73 1.43
C ASN A 294 12.59 12.77 0.48
N GLY A 295 13.42 12.33 -0.43
CA GLY A 295 14.07 13.23 -1.41
C GLY A 295 13.11 13.83 -2.45
N LEU A 296 11.89 13.24 -2.64
CA LEU A 296 10.83 13.85 -3.44
C LEU A 296 10.19 15.06 -2.75
N GLY A 297 10.27 15.11 -1.42
CA GLY A 297 9.69 16.18 -0.62
C GLY A 297 10.49 17.48 -0.65
N THR A 298 9.96 18.49 0.05
CA THR A 298 10.56 19.80 0.21
C THR A 298 10.90 20.09 1.68
N ASP A 299 11.83 21.02 1.91
CA ASP A 299 12.17 21.56 3.22
C ASP A 299 11.37 22.84 3.55
N ASP A 300 10.55 23.33 2.62
CA ASP A 300 9.74 24.52 2.76
C ASP A 300 8.25 24.17 2.56
N PRO A 301 7.38 24.36 3.55
CA PRO A 301 5.95 24.10 3.41
C PRO A 301 5.27 24.94 2.31
N ASP A 302 5.78 26.12 2.00
CA ASP A 302 5.24 26.96 0.94
C ASP A 302 5.39 26.34 -0.46
N ASP A 303 6.30 25.36 -0.61
CA ASP A 303 6.53 24.62 -1.87
C ASP A 303 5.63 23.40 -2.04
N TYR A 304 4.76 23.02 -1.10
CA TYR A 304 3.94 21.81 -1.20
C TYR A 304 3.11 21.75 -2.47
N VAL A 305 2.49 22.86 -2.86
CA VAL A 305 1.67 22.94 -4.07
C VAL A 305 2.52 22.77 -5.34
N GLU A 306 3.72 23.35 -5.37
CA GLU A 306 4.66 23.19 -6.47
C GLU A 306 5.09 21.72 -6.60
N ARG A 307 5.41 21.06 -5.48
CA ARG A 307 5.76 19.63 -5.45
C ARG A 307 4.65 18.75 -6.00
N LEU A 308 3.40 18.98 -5.61
CA LEU A 308 2.26 18.25 -6.15
C LEU A 308 2.08 18.42 -7.66
N SER A 309 2.60 19.49 -8.23
CA SER A 309 2.52 19.75 -9.67
C SER A 309 3.63 19.03 -10.48
N GLU A 310 4.66 18.51 -9.82
CA GLU A 310 5.75 17.77 -10.49
C GLU A 310 5.28 16.38 -10.95
N SER A 311 5.54 16.03 -12.20
CA SER A 311 5.11 14.75 -12.79
C SER A 311 5.71 13.54 -12.07
N SER A 312 6.97 13.64 -11.60
CA SER A 312 7.63 12.58 -10.83
C SER A 312 6.95 12.34 -9.48
N VAL A 313 6.51 13.39 -8.79
CA VAL A 313 5.77 13.32 -7.53
C VAL A 313 4.40 12.69 -7.78
N GLN A 314 3.65 13.16 -8.77
CA GLN A 314 2.33 12.63 -9.11
C GLN A 314 2.40 11.15 -9.45
N ARG A 315 3.37 10.71 -10.26
CA ARG A 315 3.57 9.29 -10.55
C ARG A 315 3.88 8.48 -9.30
N ALA A 316 4.73 8.99 -8.42
CA ALA A 316 5.08 8.30 -7.19
C ALA A 316 3.85 8.11 -6.27
N PHE A 317 2.97 9.12 -6.18
CA PHE A 317 1.71 9.04 -5.45
C PHE A 317 0.74 8.03 -6.09
N VAL A 318 0.47 8.12 -7.40
CA VAL A 318 -0.41 7.18 -8.12
C VAL A 318 0.05 5.73 -7.99
N ARG A 319 1.35 5.50 -7.94
CA ARG A 319 1.93 4.16 -7.79
C ARG A 319 2.01 3.67 -6.34
N GLY A 320 1.69 4.52 -5.38
CA GLY A 320 1.82 4.19 -3.97
C GLY A 320 3.28 4.10 -3.51
N ASN A 321 4.20 4.80 -4.18
CA ASN A 321 5.61 4.85 -3.84
C ASN A 321 5.97 6.08 -2.98
N ALA A 322 5.09 7.07 -2.92
CA ALA A 322 5.20 8.23 -2.04
C ALA A 322 3.81 8.61 -1.51
N PHE A 323 3.78 9.17 -0.30
CA PHE A 323 2.55 9.53 0.40
C PHE A 323 2.67 10.87 1.14
N ASN A 324 3.86 11.47 1.12
CA ASN A 324 4.23 12.61 1.94
C ASN A 324 4.95 13.67 1.12
N LEU A 325 4.76 14.95 1.48
CA LEU A 325 5.28 16.13 0.77
C LEU A 325 6.51 16.75 1.44
N GLY A 326 6.64 16.64 2.75
CA GLY A 326 7.84 17.08 3.46
C GLY A 326 9.02 16.16 3.19
N ARG A 327 10.22 16.61 3.57
CA ARG A 327 11.47 15.86 3.37
C ARG A 327 11.83 14.96 4.54
N HIS A 328 11.44 15.31 5.75
CA HIS A 328 11.88 14.63 6.96
C HIS A 328 10.70 14.24 7.83
N TYR A 329 10.65 12.98 8.22
CA TYR A 329 9.58 12.46 9.07
C TYR A 329 10.13 11.63 10.22
N LEU A 330 9.41 11.66 11.32
CA LEU A 330 9.53 10.70 12.41
C LEU A 330 8.20 9.98 12.56
N GLY A 331 8.23 8.65 12.53
CA GLY A 331 7.08 7.80 12.78
C GLY A 331 7.27 6.99 14.05
N ASN A 332 6.18 6.71 14.75
CA ASN A 332 6.19 5.75 15.83
C ASN A 332 4.93 4.89 15.81
N ILE A 333 5.07 3.66 16.30
CA ILE A 333 3.98 2.71 16.52
C ILE A 333 4.03 2.30 17.98
N VAL A 334 2.89 2.34 18.64
CA VAL A 334 2.69 1.77 19.97
C VAL A 334 1.53 0.79 19.89
N GLN A 335 1.78 -0.46 20.25
CA GLN A 335 0.75 -1.49 20.29
C GLN A 335 0.72 -2.15 21.66
N VAL A 336 -0.48 -2.44 22.15
CA VAL A 336 -0.69 -3.22 23.37
C VAL A 336 -1.81 -4.25 23.17
N THR A 337 -1.69 -5.39 23.82
CA THR A 337 -2.69 -6.47 23.82
C THR A 337 -3.15 -6.73 25.26
N PRO A 338 -4.14 -5.96 25.76
CA PRO A 338 -4.64 -6.10 27.13
C PRO A 338 -5.19 -7.48 27.46
N SER A 339 -5.66 -8.19 26.44
CA SER A 339 -6.07 -9.60 26.52
C SER A 339 -5.94 -10.25 25.14
N ALA A 340 -6.12 -11.58 25.07
CA ALA A 340 -6.11 -12.32 23.81
C ALA A 340 -7.19 -11.85 22.80
N LEU A 341 -8.22 -11.14 23.25
CA LEU A 341 -9.33 -10.67 22.43
C LEU A 341 -9.21 -9.18 22.04
N TRP A 342 -8.25 -8.44 22.59
CA TRP A 342 -8.09 -7.02 22.35
C TRP A 342 -6.70 -6.67 21.84
N ALA A 343 -6.64 -5.89 20.76
CA ALA A 343 -5.44 -5.21 20.31
C ALA A 343 -5.73 -3.71 20.18
N LEU A 344 -4.86 -2.88 20.76
CA LEU A 344 -4.91 -1.43 20.66
C LEU A 344 -3.63 -0.97 20.00
N GLN A 345 -3.72 -0.09 19.00
CA GLN A 345 -2.56 0.45 18.29
C GLN A 345 -2.73 1.95 18.10
N ALA A 346 -1.63 2.67 18.26
CA ALA A 346 -1.48 4.06 17.84
C ALA A 346 -0.27 4.19 16.93
N THR A 347 -0.42 4.93 15.83
CA THR A 347 0.65 5.26 14.89
C THR A 347 0.66 6.77 14.73
N THR A 348 1.78 7.41 15.05
CA THR A 348 1.98 8.85 14.93
C THR A 348 3.00 9.13 13.83
N LEU A 349 2.67 10.01 12.89
CA LEU A 349 3.58 10.52 11.87
C LEU A 349 3.80 12.01 12.14
N ILE A 350 5.05 12.41 12.27
CA ILE A 350 5.45 13.80 12.51
C ILE A 350 6.22 14.30 11.29
N ASN A 351 5.70 15.32 10.63
CA ASN A 351 6.46 16.05 9.62
C ASN A 351 7.44 16.99 10.34
N LEU A 352 8.74 16.73 10.24
CA LEU A 352 9.77 17.53 10.91
C LEU A 352 10.06 18.86 10.20
N VAL A 353 9.53 19.05 8.98
CA VAL A 353 9.68 20.30 8.23
C VAL A 353 8.75 21.38 8.76
N ASP A 354 7.47 21.02 8.98
CA ASP A 354 6.43 21.98 9.39
C ASP A 354 5.86 21.75 10.79
N GLY A 355 6.27 20.67 11.44
CA GLY A 355 5.85 20.30 12.79
C GLY A 355 4.43 19.73 12.90
N SER A 356 3.75 19.52 11.77
CA SER A 356 2.42 18.90 11.78
C SER A 356 2.49 17.40 12.10
N VAL A 357 1.39 16.86 12.60
CA VAL A 357 1.28 15.49 13.09
C VAL A 357 0.05 14.82 12.50
N GLN A 358 0.18 13.58 12.06
CA GLN A 358 -0.94 12.70 11.78
C GLN A 358 -0.98 11.58 12.81
N GLU A 359 -2.13 11.45 13.46
CA GLU A 359 -2.38 10.43 14.47
C GLU A 359 -3.42 9.43 13.96
N PHE A 360 -3.06 8.16 14.03
CA PHE A 360 -3.92 7.05 13.67
C PHE A 360 -4.02 6.09 14.85
N ALA A 361 -5.23 5.91 15.40
CA ALA A 361 -5.43 5.02 16.53
C ALA A 361 -6.55 4.02 16.25
N THR A 362 -6.34 2.76 16.64
CA THR A 362 -7.30 1.67 16.45
C THR A 362 -7.47 0.84 17.73
N ALA A 363 -8.68 0.33 17.90
CA ALA A 363 -9.01 -0.71 18.86
C ALA A 363 -9.71 -1.86 18.12
N THR A 364 -9.09 -3.04 18.15
CA THR A 364 -9.62 -4.26 17.55
C THR A 364 -10.07 -5.21 18.64
N ARG A 365 -11.26 -5.79 18.47
CA ARG A 365 -11.80 -6.84 19.34
C ARG A 365 -12.25 -8.05 18.52
N SER A 366 -11.72 -9.22 18.86
CA SER A 366 -12.26 -10.48 18.36
C SER A 366 -13.56 -10.78 19.10
N LEU A 367 -14.68 -10.78 18.35
CA LEU A 367 -16.03 -11.05 18.88
C LEU A 367 -16.32 -12.54 18.93
N PHE A 368 -15.87 -13.26 17.87
CA PHE A 368 -15.99 -14.71 17.70
C PHE A 368 -14.70 -15.22 17.05
N GLU A 369 -14.55 -16.54 16.94
CA GLU A 369 -13.37 -17.18 16.30
C GLU A 369 -13.10 -16.67 14.86
N ASN A 370 -14.15 -16.26 14.16
CA ASN A 370 -14.09 -15.81 12.77
C ASN A 370 -14.64 -14.39 12.56
N MET A 371 -14.73 -13.57 13.61
CA MET A 371 -15.32 -12.23 13.51
C MET A 371 -14.57 -11.21 14.35
N ASP A 372 -14.10 -10.16 13.71
CA ASP A 372 -13.43 -9.05 14.34
C ASP A 372 -14.21 -7.74 14.15
N LEU A 373 -14.26 -6.94 15.20
CA LEU A 373 -14.71 -5.55 15.19
C LEU A 373 -13.51 -4.64 15.39
N GLN A 374 -13.30 -3.68 14.54
CA GLN A 374 -12.31 -2.63 14.72
C GLN A 374 -13.01 -1.27 14.70
N VAL A 375 -12.60 -0.39 15.60
CA VAL A 375 -12.93 1.03 15.57
C VAL A 375 -11.64 1.83 15.56
N GLY A 376 -11.68 3.00 14.92
CA GLY A 376 -10.48 3.82 14.86
C GLY A 376 -10.75 5.26 14.46
N VAL A 377 -9.70 6.05 14.61
CA VAL A 377 -9.67 7.46 14.24
C VAL A 377 -8.40 7.76 13.47
N ASN A 378 -8.49 8.71 12.55
CA ASN A 378 -7.35 9.34 11.88
C ASN A 378 -7.53 10.85 11.98
N VAL A 379 -6.54 11.57 12.50
CA VAL A 379 -6.63 13.01 12.75
C VAL A 379 -5.34 13.70 12.31
N GLY A 380 -5.48 14.76 11.51
CA GLY A 380 -4.39 15.66 11.14
C GLY A 380 -4.32 16.86 12.09
N ILE A 381 -3.16 17.08 12.71
CA ILE A 381 -2.92 18.14 13.70
C ILE A 381 -1.82 19.06 13.20
N GLY A 382 -2.12 20.34 13.05
CA GLY A 382 -1.16 21.36 12.64
C GLY A 382 -1.85 22.69 12.35
N PRO A 383 -1.10 23.78 12.29
CA PRO A 383 -1.63 25.05 11.79
C PRO A 383 -1.95 24.99 10.29
N SER A 384 -2.74 25.92 9.79
CA SER A 384 -2.95 26.11 8.35
C SER A 384 -1.62 26.39 7.65
N GLY A 385 -1.43 25.84 6.46
CA GLY A 385 -0.18 25.89 5.69
C GLY A 385 0.74 24.68 5.93
N THR A 386 0.37 23.74 6.81
CA THR A 386 1.15 22.52 7.07
C THR A 386 0.54 21.29 6.41
N GLU A 387 1.34 20.25 6.20
CA GLU A 387 0.91 19.04 5.47
C GLU A 387 -0.32 18.35 6.13
N PHE A 388 -0.28 18.12 7.44
CA PHE A 388 -1.36 17.45 8.14
C PHE A 388 -2.40 18.42 8.73
N GLY A 389 -2.04 19.70 8.90
CA GLY A 389 -2.98 20.74 9.34
C GLY A 389 -3.81 21.35 8.23
N GLY A 390 -3.40 21.12 6.97
CA GLY A 390 -4.05 21.63 5.77
C GLY A 390 -3.31 22.81 5.14
N PHE A 391 -3.19 22.81 3.81
CA PHE A 391 -2.61 23.89 3.01
C PHE A 391 -3.49 24.16 1.77
N SER A 392 -3.53 25.43 1.36
CA SER A 392 -4.35 25.86 0.23
C SER A 392 -3.56 25.80 -1.08
N ALA A 393 -4.18 25.23 -2.10
CA ALA A 393 -3.73 25.34 -3.48
C ALA A 393 -4.66 26.33 -4.21
N ASP A 394 -4.44 27.61 -3.99
CA ASP A 394 -5.30 28.71 -4.51
C ASP A 394 -5.49 28.64 -6.03
N GLN A 395 -4.45 28.19 -6.75
CA GLN A 395 -4.50 28.00 -8.20
C GLN A 395 -5.52 26.93 -8.65
N PHE A 396 -5.88 26.00 -7.77
CA PHE A 396 -6.88 24.96 -8.01
C PHE A 396 -8.18 25.20 -7.21
N GLY A 397 -8.20 26.20 -6.33
CA GLY A 397 -9.32 26.46 -5.41
C GLY A 397 -9.55 25.32 -4.40
N VAL A 398 -8.52 24.52 -4.11
CA VAL A 398 -8.60 23.33 -3.24
C VAL A 398 -7.81 23.59 -1.97
N GLU A 399 -8.34 23.18 -0.84
CA GLU A 399 -7.61 23.00 0.41
C GLU A 399 -7.27 21.52 0.57
N PHE A 400 -5.96 21.22 0.62
CA PHE A 400 -5.46 19.88 0.92
C PHE A 400 -5.29 19.76 2.42
N ARG A 401 -6.07 18.90 3.03
CA ARG A 401 -5.99 18.61 4.48
C ARG A 401 -6.03 17.11 4.70
N SER A 402 -5.23 16.63 5.65
CA SER A 402 -5.42 15.28 6.19
C SER A 402 -6.83 15.20 6.77
N GLN A 403 -7.65 14.30 6.27
CA GLN A 403 -9.04 14.23 6.67
C GLN A 403 -9.17 13.64 8.07
N ASP A 404 -9.87 14.38 8.93
CA ASP A 404 -10.34 13.82 10.18
C ASP A 404 -11.37 12.74 9.88
N LEU A 405 -11.12 11.54 10.35
CA LEU A 405 -11.88 10.35 10.04
C LEU A 405 -12.11 9.53 11.30
N VAL A 406 -13.35 9.18 11.55
CA VAL A 406 -13.73 8.13 12.51
C VAL A 406 -14.30 6.97 11.73
N PHE A 407 -13.90 5.75 12.05
CA PHE A 407 -14.37 4.58 11.32
C PHE A 407 -14.63 3.39 12.23
N MET A 408 -15.42 2.49 11.69
CA MET A 408 -15.68 1.17 12.27
C MET A 408 -15.75 0.15 11.15
N PHE A 409 -15.14 -1.02 11.33
CA PHE A 409 -15.45 -2.13 10.47
C PHE A 409 -15.73 -3.43 11.23
N LEU A 410 -16.61 -4.22 10.64
CA LEU A 410 -16.89 -5.59 11.02
C LEU A 410 -16.37 -6.51 9.92
N LYS A 411 -15.51 -7.46 10.28
CA LYS A 411 -14.91 -8.42 9.36
C LYS A 411 -15.26 -9.84 9.79
N VAL A 412 -15.77 -10.63 8.85
CA VAL A 412 -16.17 -12.03 9.05
C VAL A 412 -15.37 -12.90 8.09
N TYR A 413 -14.66 -13.88 8.61
CA TYR A 413 -13.85 -14.81 7.84
C TYR A 413 -14.59 -16.15 7.63
N PHE A 414 -14.31 -16.82 6.52
CA PHE A 414 -14.87 -18.13 6.19
C PHE A 414 -13.88 -19.01 5.41
#